data_47bce81d6c45f2c8314ff0eec82f429d
#
_entry.id   47bce81d6c45f2c8314ff0eec82f429d
#
_cell.length_a   1.000
_cell.length_b   1.000
_cell.length_c   1.000
_cell.angle_alpha   90.00
_cell.angle_beta   90.00
_cell.angle_gamma   90.00
#
_symmetry.space_group_name_H-M   'P 1'
#
loop_
_entity.id
_entity.type
_entity.pdbx_description
1 polymer ?
#
loop_
_entity_poly.entity_id
_entity_poly.type
_entity_poly.pdbx_seq_one_letter_code
_entity_poly.pdbx_strand_id
1 'polypeptide(L)'
;MTSVKAIVSGIVVSNVNGVINIKLQTNAMFDGFVRRVDTTTGVISFERTNTNAISFTMKQFLHFINEVAPLYSYYFAGVNPYELPQMVARDLFLGSTISFTREFQPAGTEYQLPDGSTGVTSGDRFATSIVSIEPNELNQAIIFDMPKTPAMVLAAVNTAKTVAAVVTDDEDAEAE
;
A
#
# COMPACT_ATOMS: atom_id res chain seq x y z
N MET A 1 5.91 21.58 -3.00
CA MET A 1 6.26 20.15 -3.07
C MET A 1 7.22 19.82 -1.95
N THR A 2 6.89 18.86 -1.10
CA THR A 2 7.73 18.42 0.04
C THR A 2 8.22 17.00 -0.25
N SER A 3 9.54 16.76 -0.09
CA SER A 3 10.14 15.44 -0.20
C SER A 3 10.22 14.79 1.19
N VAL A 4 9.82 13.53 1.28
CA VAL A 4 9.84 12.73 2.50
C VAL A 4 10.58 11.43 2.24
N LYS A 5 11.47 11.06 3.17
CA LYS A 5 12.09 9.74 3.22
C LYS A 5 11.72 9.10 4.55
N ALA A 6 11.16 7.89 4.51
CA ALA A 6 10.63 7.23 5.69
C ALA A 6 10.75 5.71 5.59
N ILE A 7 10.70 5.03 6.74
CA ILE A 7 10.70 3.57 6.81
C ILE A 7 9.24 3.10 6.89
N VAL A 8 8.90 2.09 6.11
CA VAL A 8 7.59 1.44 6.16
C VAL A 8 7.48 0.66 7.47
N SER A 9 6.56 1.05 8.32
CA SER A 9 6.26 0.43 9.62
C SER A 9 5.05 -0.49 9.59
N GLY A 10 4.28 -0.48 8.50
CA GLY A 10 3.13 -1.35 8.31
C GLY A 10 2.53 -1.21 6.92
N ILE A 11 1.78 -2.23 6.52
CA ILE A 11 0.99 -2.24 5.30
C ILE A 11 -0.39 -2.82 5.60
N VAL A 12 -1.43 -2.19 5.08
CA VAL A 12 -2.81 -2.66 5.19
C VAL A 12 -3.42 -2.67 3.81
N VAL A 13 -3.97 -3.81 3.44
CA VAL A 13 -4.77 -3.97 2.22
C VAL A 13 -6.24 -4.08 2.61
N SER A 14 -7.08 -3.22 2.08
CA SER A 14 -8.50 -3.17 2.41
C SER A 14 -9.38 -3.07 1.17
N ASN A 15 -10.61 -3.59 1.29
CA ASN A 15 -11.66 -3.43 0.29
C ASN A 15 -12.73 -2.48 0.82
N VAL A 16 -12.92 -1.38 0.13
CA VAL A 16 -13.97 -0.44 0.43
C VAL A 16 -14.86 -0.30 -0.81
N ASN A 17 -16.07 -0.85 -0.74
CA ASN A 17 -17.05 -0.82 -1.83
C ASN A 17 -16.52 -1.38 -3.17
N GLY A 18 -15.78 -2.49 -3.13
CA GLY A 18 -15.19 -3.10 -4.32
C GLY A 18 -13.89 -2.44 -4.81
N VAL A 19 -13.47 -1.36 -4.18
CA VAL A 19 -12.20 -0.70 -4.49
C VAL A 19 -11.12 -1.16 -3.53
N ILE A 20 -10.04 -1.68 -4.09
CA ILE A 20 -8.87 -2.11 -3.33
C ILE A 20 -8.01 -0.91 -3.00
N ASN A 21 -7.76 -0.73 -1.71
CA ASN A 21 -6.87 0.29 -1.21
C ASN A 21 -5.71 -0.34 -0.45
N ILE A 22 -4.52 0.17 -0.72
CA ILE A 22 -3.30 -0.19 -0.02
C ILE A 22 -2.86 1.02 0.79
N LYS A 23 -2.64 0.80 2.07
CA LYS A 23 -2.18 1.83 2.99
C LYS A 23 -0.80 1.44 3.51
N LEU A 24 0.21 2.22 3.17
CA LEU A 24 1.55 2.11 3.75
C LEU A 24 1.62 3.03 4.97
N GLN A 25 1.93 2.48 6.12
CA GLN A 25 2.26 3.22 7.33
C GLN A 25 3.77 3.43 7.38
N THR A 26 4.20 4.59 7.87
CA THR A 26 5.61 4.94 7.95
C THR A 26 5.98 5.40 9.37
N ASN A 27 7.26 5.47 9.66
CA ASN A 27 7.79 6.00 10.91
C ASN A 27 7.90 7.54 10.93
N ALA A 28 7.60 8.22 9.82
CA ALA A 28 7.62 9.68 9.72
C ALA A 28 6.21 10.25 9.65
N MET A 29 6.05 11.45 10.19
CA MET A 29 4.83 12.25 10.08
C MET A 29 4.97 13.28 8.98
N PHE A 30 3.91 13.48 8.20
CA PHE A 30 3.87 14.45 7.10
C PHE A 30 2.45 15.00 6.92
N ASP A 31 2.34 16.11 6.22
CA ASP A 31 1.05 16.74 5.93
C ASP A 31 0.09 15.81 5.19
N GLY A 32 -1.14 15.76 5.64
CA GLY A 32 -2.18 14.94 5.05
C GLY A 32 -3.59 15.41 5.43
N PHE A 33 -4.57 14.54 5.15
CA PHE A 33 -5.95 14.74 5.58
C PHE A 33 -6.44 13.52 6.36
N VAL A 34 -7.20 13.78 7.41
CA VAL A 34 -7.96 12.75 8.12
C VAL A 34 -9.45 12.95 7.82
N ARG A 35 -10.10 11.86 7.44
CA ARG A 35 -11.54 11.80 7.27
C ARG A 35 -12.21 11.87 8.65
N ARG A 36 -13.08 12.85 8.83
CA ARG A 36 -13.95 12.98 9.99
C ARG A 36 -15.39 12.64 9.57
N VAL A 37 -16.09 11.95 10.42
CA VAL A 37 -17.52 11.69 10.27
C VAL A 37 -18.20 12.29 11.50
N ASP A 38 -19.07 13.25 11.28
CA ASP A 38 -19.97 13.73 12.32
C ASP A 38 -20.98 12.61 12.60
N THR A 39 -20.94 12.04 13.78
CA THR A 39 -21.80 10.91 14.17
C THR A 39 -23.26 11.30 14.35
N THR A 40 -23.56 12.60 14.49
CA THR A 40 -24.92 13.12 14.65
C THR A 40 -25.57 13.39 13.30
N THR A 41 -24.83 14.00 12.37
CA THR A 41 -25.36 14.43 11.07
C THR A 41 -24.99 13.49 9.92
N GLY A 42 -24.04 12.59 10.13
CA GLY A 42 -23.45 11.74 9.07
C GLY A 42 -22.57 12.48 8.07
N VAL A 43 -22.34 13.79 8.27
CA VAL A 43 -21.55 14.61 7.36
C VAL A 43 -20.09 14.18 7.40
N ILE A 44 -19.52 13.97 6.22
CA ILE A 44 -18.10 13.66 6.05
C ILE A 44 -17.34 14.94 5.76
N SER A 45 -16.30 15.19 6.53
CA SER A 45 -15.34 16.28 6.32
C SER A 45 -13.92 15.75 6.29
N PHE A 46 -13.01 16.53 5.70
CA PHE A 46 -11.58 16.23 5.69
C PHE A 46 -10.84 17.36 6.39
N GLU A 47 -10.13 17.02 7.45
CA GLU A 47 -9.35 17.95 8.24
C GLU A 47 -7.87 17.78 7.89
N ARG A 48 -7.19 18.90 7.56
CA ARG A 48 -5.75 18.90 7.33
C ARG A 48 -5.03 18.65 8.66
N THR A 49 -4.16 17.66 8.65
CA THR A 49 -3.39 17.26 9.84
C THR A 49 -2.14 16.51 9.42
N ASN A 50 -1.30 16.17 10.39
CA ASN A 50 -0.20 15.25 10.14
C ASN A 50 -0.69 13.81 10.15
N THR A 51 -0.16 13.03 9.22
CA THR A 51 -0.40 11.58 9.09
C THR A 51 0.92 10.86 8.88
N ASN A 52 0.96 9.60 9.24
CA ASN A 52 2.08 8.70 8.95
C ASN A 52 1.72 7.66 7.88
N ALA A 53 0.61 7.83 7.19
CA ALA A 53 0.10 6.85 6.26
C ALA A 53 -0.15 7.43 4.86
N ILE A 54 0.21 6.65 3.85
CA ILE A 54 -0.05 6.93 2.43
C ILE A 54 -1.02 5.87 1.92
N SER A 55 -2.11 6.30 1.29
CA SER A 55 -3.11 5.40 0.72
C SER A 55 -3.06 5.45 -0.80
N PHE A 56 -3.13 4.30 -1.42
CA PHE A 56 -3.16 4.11 -2.87
C PHE A 56 -4.31 3.21 -3.25
N THR A 57 -4.86 3.44 -4.44
CA THR A 57 -5.63 2.40 -5.12
C THR A 57 -4.67 1.30 -5.59
N MET A 58 -5.19 0.09 -5.83
CA MET A 58 -4.40 -1.00 -6.38
C MET A 58 -3.68 -0.60 -7.68
N LYS A 59 -4.39 0.06 -8.57
CA LYS A 59 -3.82 0.50 -9.87
C LYS A 59 -2.63 1.44 -9.68
N GLN A 60 -2.74 2.42 -8.78
CA GLN A 60 -1.65 3.33 -8.47
C GLN A 60 -0.47 2.60 -7.84
N PHE A 61 -0.74 1.69 -6.91
CA PHE A 61 0.30 0.93 -6.24
C PHE A 61 1.09 0.06 -7.22
N LEU A 62 0.43 -0.69 -8.09
CA LEU A 62 1.09 -1.51 -9.11
C LEU A 62 1.90 -0.68 -10.10
N HIS A 63 1.39 0.49 -10.49
CA HIS A 63 2.13 1.42 -11.35
C HIS A 63 3.43 1.87 -10.67
N PHE A 64 3.37 2.31 -9.43
CA PHE A 64 4.56 2.71 -8.69
C PHE A 64 5.55 1.57 -8.49
N ILE A 65 5.07 0.37 -8.15
CA ILE A 65 5.93 -0.82 -7.99
C ILE A 65 6.69 -1.11 -9.29
N ASN A 66 6.03 -1.08 -10.43
CA ASN A 66 6.65 -1.36 -11.72
C ASN A 66 7.72 -0.32 -12.08
N GLU A 67 7.50 0.95 -11.76
CA GLU A 67 8.40 2.02 -12.16
C GLU A 67 9.54 2.27 -11.17
N VAL A 68 9.24 2.24 -9.87
CA VAL A 68 10.19 2.68 -8.85
C VAL A 68 10.80 1.55 -8.03
N ALA A 69 10.25 0.35 -8.12
CA ALA A 69 10.71 -0.82 -7.36
C ALA A 69 10.61 -2.12 -8.18
N PRO A 70 11.40 -2.27 -9.27
CA PRO A 70 11.32 -3.41 -10.18
C PRO A 70 11.48 -4.78 -9.49
N LEU A 71 12.23 -4.86 -8.39
CA LEU A 71 12.39 -6.10 -7.62
C LEU A 71 11.06 -6.60 -7.05
N TYR A 72 10.16 -5.69 -6.65
CA TYR A 72 8.83 -6.04 -6.17
C TYR A 72 7.87 -6.40 -7.30
N SER A 73 8.09 -5.91 -8.52
CA SER A 73 7.21 -6.18 -9.66
C SER A 73 7.12 -7.66 -10.00
N TYR A 74 8.22 -8.40 -9.85
CA TYR A 74 8.24 -9.86 -10.03
C TYR A 74 7.29 -10.57 -9.06
N TYR A 75 7.19 -10.08 -7.84
CA TYR A 75 6.32 -10.64 -6.83
C TYR A 75 4.85 -10.47 -7.15
N PHE A 76 4.48 -9.31 -7.69
CA PHE A 76 3.09 -9.00 -8.03
C PHE A 76 2.68 -9.40 -9.44
N ALA A 77 3.62 -9.90 -10.28
CA ALA A 77 3.32 -10.34 -11.63
C ALA A 77 2.36 -11.55 -11.61
N GLY A 78 1.12 -11.34 -12.03
CA GLY A 78 0.09 -12.39 -12.09
C GLY A 78 -0.53 -12.78 -10.74
N VAL A 79 -0.15 -12.11 -9.65
CA VAL A 79 -0.78 -12.27 -8.34
C VAL A 79 -1.69 -11.08 -8.10
N ASN A 80 -2.94 -11.36 -7.74
CA ASN A 80 -3.81 -10.33 -7.20
C ASN A 80 -3.34 -10.03 -5.76
N PRO A 81 -2.78 -8.84 -5.45
CA PRO A 81 -2.29 -8.52 -4.11
C PRO A 81 -3.35 -8.63 -3.02
N TYR A 82 -4.63 -8.71 -3.39
CA TYR A 82 -5.76 -9.00 -2.53
C TYR A 82 -5.76 -10.39 -1.94
N GLU A 83 -5.26 -11.33 -2.72
CA GLU A 83 -5.18 -12.73 -2.34
C GLU A 83 -3.94 -13.02 -1.51
N LEU A 84 -3.03 -12.03 -1.42
CA LEU A 84 -1.87 -12.15 -0.56
C LEU A 84 -2.29 -12.10 0.91
N PRO A 85 -1.94 -13.10 1.72
CA PRO A 85 -2.08 -13.01 3.15
C PRO A 85 -1.44 -11.72 3.66
N GLN A 86 -2.10 -11.02 4.58
CA GLN A 86 -1.63 -9.75 5.13
C GLN A 86 -0.22 -9.87 5.71
N MET A 87 0.12 -11.03 6.28
CA MET A 87 1.48 -11.33 6.79
C MET A 87 2.53 -11.29 5.69
N VAL A 88 2.26 -11.89 4.53
CA VAL A 88 3.21 -11.92 3.40
C VAL A 88 3.43 -10.52 2.85
N ALA A 89 2.36 -9.73 2.68
CA ALA A 89 2.47 -8.34 2.26
C ALA A 89 3.29 -7.51 3.27
N ARG A 90 3.08 -7.75 4.57
CA ARG A 90 3.82 -7.11 5.64
C ARG A 90 5.31 -7.46 5.59
N ASP A 91 5.66 -8.72 5.46
CA ASP A 91 7.05 -9.18 5.48
C ASP A 91 7.84 -8.67 4.27
N LEU A 92 7.17 -8.44 3.14
CA LEU A 92 7.80 -7.85 1.97
C LEU A 92 8.17 -6.38 2.14
N PHE A 93 7.32 -5.59 2.78
CA PHE A 93 7.45 -4.14 2.81
C PHE A 93 7.91 -3.59 4.15
N LEU A 94 7.69 -4.33 5.25
CA LEU A 94 8.07 -3.88 6.59
C LEU A 94 9.57 -3.64 6.68
N GLY A 95 9.94 -2.41 7.06
CA GLY A 95 11.34 -1.99 7.15
C GLY A 95 11.95 -1.48 5.85
N SER A 96 11.25 -1.56 4.71
CA SER A 96 11.69 -0.92 3.47
C SER A 96 11.73 0.60 3.63
N THR A 97 12.68 1.25 2.97
CA THR A 97 12.74 2.70 2.89
C THR A 97 11.94 3.20 1.69
N ILE A 98 10.99 4.09 1.92
CA ILE A 98 10.20 4.74 0.87
C ILE A 98 10.59 6.21 0.76
N SER A 99 10.85 6.67 -0.47
CA SER A 99 11.02 8.09 -0.79
C SER A 99 9.86 8.56 -1.66
N PHE A 100 9.22 9.65 -1.29
CA PHE A 100 8.08 10.18 -2.02
C PHE A 100 8.02 11.70 -1.91
N THR A 101 7.33 12.32 -2.86
CA THR A 101 7.01 13.73 -2.83
C THR A 101 5.53 13.94 -2.58
N ARG A 102 5.20 15.03 -1.90
CA ARG A 102 3.82 15.47 -1.67
C ARG A 102 3.65 16.92 -2.08
N GLU A 103 2.56 17.18 -2.76
CA GLU A 103 2.16 18.50 -3.19
C GLU A 103 0.71 18.74 -2.82
N PHE A 104 0.45 19.85 -2.14
CA PHE A 104 -0.90 20.28 -1.84
C PHE A 104 -1.57 20.78 -3.12
N GLN A 105 -2.74 20.24 -3.41
CA GLN A 105 -3.60 20.62 -4.52
C GLN A 105 -4.95 21.06 -3.96
N PRO A 106 -5.29 22.36 -4.05
CA PRO A 106 -6.60 22.84 -3.64
C PRO A 106 -7.71 22.32 -4.57
N ALA A 107 -8.94 22.38 -4.11
CA ALA A 107 -10.11 22.14 -4.94
C ALA A 107 -10.05 23.00 -6.21
N GLY A 108 -10.44 22.44 -7.34
CA GLY A 108 -10.37 23.12 -8.64
C GLY A 108 -9.01 23.03 -9.35
N THR A 109 -8.01 22.33 -8.77
CA THR A 109 -6.74 22.10 -9.46
C THR A 109 -6.94 21.16 -10.65
N GLU A 110 -6.51 21.61 -11.83
CA GLU A 110 -6.53 20.79 -13.05
C GLU A 110 -5.40 19.77 -13.07
N TYR A 111 -5.66 18.59 -13.60
CA TYR A 111 -4.66 17.54 -13.80
C TYR A 111 -4.95 16.76 -15.08
N GLN A 112 -3.90 16.24 -15.70
CA GLN A 112 -4.02 15.42 -16.91
C GLN A 112 -4.37 13.97 -16.55
N LEU A 113 -5.35 13.42 -17.26
CA LEU A 113 -5.68 11.99 -17.22
C LEU A 113 -4.84 11.21 -18.25
N PRO A 114 -4.66 9.89 -18.09
CA PRO A 114 -3.87 9.07 -19.03
C PRO A 114 -4.41 9.07 -20.47
N ASP A 115 -5.68 9.38 -20.68
CA ASP A 115 -6.33 9.49 -21.97
C ASP A 115 -6.16 10.89 -22.64
N GLY A 116 -5.41 11.77 -21.98
CA GLY A 116 -5.15 13.14 -22.44
C GLY A 116 -6.25 14.14 -22.08
N SER A 117 -7.33 13.71 -21.47
CA SER A 117 -8.38 14.62 -20.97
C SER A 117 -7.92 15.33 -19.69
N THR A 118 -8.59 16.44 -19.35
CA THR A 118 -8.32 17.21 -18.16
C THR A 118 -9.36 16.88 -17.08
N GLY A 119 -8.89 16.46 -15.91
CA GLY A 119 -9.72 16.32 -14.72
C GLY A 119 -9.53 17.52 -13.78
N VAL A 120 -10.48 17.71 -12.87
CA VAL A 120 -10.44 18.78 -11.86
C VAL A 120 -10.63 18.16 -10.48
N THR A 121 -9.83 18.58 -9.49
CA THR A 121 -9.98 18.10 -8.11
C THR A 121 -11.30 18.60 -7.51
N SER A 122 -12.10 17.69 -7.00
CA SER A 122 -13.38 18.02 -6.33
C SER A 122 -13.20 18.59 -4.92
N GLY A 123 -12.00 18.45 -4.33
CA GLY A 123 -11.67 18.93 -2.98
C GLY A 123 -10.17 19.05 -2.80
N ASP A 124 -9.78 19.64 -1.69
CA ASP A 124 -8.38 19.73 -1.29
C ASP A 124 -7.76 18.34 -1.13
N ARG A 125 -6.59 18.14 -1.68
CA ARG A 125 -5.87 16.86 -1.57
C ARG A 125 -4.35 17.05 -1.56
N PHE A 126 -3.64 16.01 -1.16
CA PHE A 126 -2.21 15.89 -1.42
C PHE A 126 -1.96 14.89 -2.56
N ALA A 127 -1.41 15.38 -3.67
CA ALA A 127 -0.84 14.51 -4.68
C ALA A 127 0.45 13.89 -4.12
N THR A 128 0.57 12.57 -4.24
CA THR A 128 1.74 11.83 -3.76
C THR A 128 2.36 11.10 -4.94
N SER A 129 3.66 11.30 -5.13
CA SER A 129 4.45 10.56 -6.12
C SER A 129 5.55 9.80 -5.41
N ILE A 130 5.56 8.48 -5.53
CA ILE A 130 6.65 7.66 -5.02
C ILE A 130 7.85 7.81 -5.96
N VAL A 131 9.01 8.04 -5.38
CA VAL A 131 10.29 8.19 -6.09
C VAL A 131 11.08 6.90 -6.05
N SER A 132 11.12 6.24 -4.90
CA SER A 132 11.78 4.94 -4.74
C SER A 132 11.19 4.15 -3.58
N ILE A 133 11.31 2.82 -3.68
CA ILE A 133 11.10 1.88 -2.58
C ILE A 133 12.35 1.00 -2.53
N GLU A 134 13.11 1.12 -1.45
CA GLU A 134 14.37 0.40 -1.24
C GLU A 134 14.15 -0.68 -0.18
N PRO A 135 14.20 -1.98 -0.54
CA PRO A 135 14.08 -3.06 0.42
C PRO A 135 15.29 -3.09 1.38
N ASN A 136 15.03 -3.42 2.64
CA ASN A 136 16.11 -3.72 3.58
C ASN A 136 16.70 -5.14 3.31
N GLU A 137 17.73 -5.53 4.05
CA GLU A 137 18.40 -6.83 3.86
C GLU A 137 17.44 -8.01 4.02
N LEU A 138 16.52 -7.96 5.00
CA LEU A 138 15.52 -9.00 5.22
C LEU A 138 14.52 -9.08 4.07
N ASN A 139 14.02 -7.95 3.62
CA ASN A 139 13.11 -7.89 2.46
C ASN A 139 13.82 -8.38 1.18
N GLN A 140 15.10 -8.04 0.99
CA GLN A 140 15.89 -8.51 -0.15
C GLN A 140 16.05 -10.03 -0.13
N ALA A 141 16.34 -10.63 1.03
CA ALA A 141 16.44 -12.08 1.17
C ALA A 141 15.10 -12.76 0.80
N ILE A 142 13.98 -12.25 1.32
CA ILE A 142 12.63 -12.77 1.00
C ILE A 142 12.35 -12.65 -0.50
N ILE A 143 12.63 -11.50 -1.12
CA ILE A 143 12.40 -11.29 -2.56
C ILE A 143 13.33 -12.15 -3.40
N PHE A 144 14.57 -12.36 -2.97
CA PHE A 144 15.57 -13.14 -3.70
C PHE A 144 15.25 -14.64 -3.70
N ASP A 145 14.76 -15.15 -2.57
CA ASP A 145 14.37 -16.56 -2.43
C ASP A 145 13.03 -16.86 -3.12
N MET A 146 12.34 -15.83 -3.58
CA MET A 146 11.05 -16.01 -4.26
C MET A 146 11.19 -16.54 -5.67
N PRO A 147 10.28 -17.42 -6.04
CA PRO A 147 10.21 -17.97 -7.38
C PRO A 147 9.93 -16.87 -8.42
N LYS A 148 10.70 -16.89 -9.51
CA LYS A 148 10.76 -15.82 -10.52
C LYS A 148 9.68 -15.90 -11.60
N THR A 149 8.67 -16.76 -11.46
CA THR A 149 7.55 -16.85 -12.41
C THR A 149 6.21 -16.67 -11.71
N PRO A 150 5.18 -16.13 -12.39
CA PRO A 150 3.85 -15.93 -11.79
C PRO A 150 3.27 -17.20 -11.17
N ALA A 151 3.45 -18.36 -11.83
CA ALA A 151 2.98 -19.66 -11.32
C ALA A 151 3.67 -20.05 -10.01
N MET A 152 4.95 -19.78 -9.86
CA MET A 152 5.73 -20.09 -8.66
C MET A 152 5.35 -19.15 -7.52
N VAL A 153 5.11 -17.86 -7.80
CA VAL A 153 4.61 -16.89 -6.80
C VAL A 153 3.24 -17.33 -6.28
N LEU A 154 2.34 -17.75 -7.16
CA LEU A 154 1.02 -18.25 -6.78
C LEU A 154 1.13 -19.52 -5.92
N ALA A 155 2.04 -20.45 -6.24
CA ALA A 155 2.31 -21.62 -5.45
C ALA A 155 2.83 -21.28 -4.05
N ALA A 156 3.76 -20.32 -3.94
CA ALA A 156 4.29 -19.85 -2.65
C ALA A 156 3.20 -19.21 -1.78
N VAL A 157 2.33 -18.40 -2.37
CA VAL A 157 1.18 -17.80 -1.68
C VAL A 157 0.20 -18.88 -1.16
N ASN A 158 -0.10 -19.87 -1.97
CA ASN A 158 -1.00 -20.97 -1.57
C ASN A 158 -0.39 -21.80 -0.45
N THR A 159 0.92 -22.05 -0.48
CA THR A 159 1.63 -22.73 0.60
C THR A 159 1.58 -21.94 1.90
N ALA A 160 1.80 -20.62 1.84
CA ALA A 160 1.72 -19.75 3.02
C ALA A 160 0.30 -19.74 3.62
N LYS A 161 -0.73 -19.73 2.80
CA LYS A 161 -2.14 -19.84 3.26
C LYS A 161 -2.40 -21.16 3.97
N THR A 162 -1.88 -22.27 3.46
CA THR A 162 -2.05 -23.59 4.05
C THR A 162 -1.34 -23.68 5.41
N VAL A 163 -0.13 -23.16 5.52
CA VAL A 163 0.62 -23.13 6.80
C VAL A 163 -0.09 -22.27 7.83
N ALA A 164 -0.62 -21.11 7.45
CA ALA A 164 -1.36 -20.24 8.37
C ALA A 164 -2.66 -20.92 8.89
N ALA A 165 -3.35 -21.68 8.06
CA ALA A 165 -4.55 -22.44 8.45
C ALA A 165 -4.22 -23.56 9.45
N VAL A 166 -3.10 -24.27 9.26
CA VAL A 166 -2.67 -25.33 10.19
C VAL A 166 -2.29 -24.78 11.56
N VAL A 167 -1.63 -23.63 11.63
CA VAL A 167 -1.22 -23.01 12.91
C VAL A 167 -2.44 -22.56 13.74
N THR A 168 -3.53 -22.13 13.08
CA THR A 168 -4.76 -21.74 13.81
C THR A 168 -5.53 -22.93 14.35
N ASP A 169 -5.47 -24.09 13.70
CA ASP A 169 -6.14 -25.30 14.18
C ASP A 169 -5.43 -25.93 15.39
N ASP A 170 -4.09 -25.77 15.52
CA ASP A 170 -3.34 -26.30 16.65
C ASP A 170 -3.50 -25.43 17.93
N GLU A 171 -3.77 -24.12 17.82
CA GLU A 171 -4.01 -23.27 18.99
C GLU A 171 -5.37 -23.53 19.64
N ASP A 172 -6.38 -23.98 18.88
CA ASP A 172 -7.71 -24.34 19.39
C ASP A 172 -7.74 -25.73 20.06
N ALA A 173 -6.73 -26.57 19.86
CA ALA A 173 -6.66 -27.93 20.42
C ALA A 173 -6.05 -27.98 21.85
N GLU A 174 -5.37 -26.94 22.30
CA GLU A 174 -4.78 -26.87 23.66
C GLU A 174 -5.69 -26.20 24.71
N ALA A 175 -6.91 -25.79 24.34
CA ALA A 175 -7.85 -25.04 25.21
C ALA A 175 -9.00 -25.86 25.77
N GLU A 176 -8.94 -27.23 25.75
CA GLU A 176 -9.93 -28.12 26.45
C GLU A 176 -9.34 -28.79 27.70
#